data_3fad71d7180e95549f26b35cc09a08b9
#
_entry.id   3fad71d7180e95549f26b35cc09a08b9
#
_cell.length_a   1.000
_cell.length_b   1.000
_cell.length_c   1.000
_cell.angle_alpha   90.00
_cell.angle_beta   90.00
_cell.angle_gamma   90.00
#
_symmetry.space_group_name_H-M   'P 1'
#
loop_
_entity.id
_entity.type
_entity.pdbx_description
1 polymer ?
#
loop_
_entity_poly.entity_id
_entity_poly.type
_entity_poly.pdbx_seq_one_letter_code
_entity_poly.pdbx_strand_id
1 'polypeptide(L)'
;MVSNTLEQMALAGKSRRYSYIGISDHSPSLKIANGLSVERLRKQIRAIDKLNEKLSGIRVLKSAEVDILADGALDYPDEILRELDYTVCSIHSRFAMNKEQQTERILRAMDNRHFNILGHATGRLLLKRPGYEIDIERVIRHAKENGCFFELNSSPDRLDVSAENARLVRDAGILISISTDSHSTGELVTMRCGLEQARRAGLDKAAVLNTLRLAELLKLFAR
;
A
#
# COMPACT_ATOMS: atom_id res chain seq x y z
N MET A 1 -3.51 15.98 5.17
CA MET A 1 -2.19 16.30 5.79
C MET A 1 -2.01 15.41 6.99
N VAL A 2 -0.87 14.74 7.10
CA VAL A 2 -0.54 13.95 8.29
C VAL A 2 -0.44 14.89 9.48
N SER A 3 -1.22 14.64 10.53
CA SER A 3 -1.31 15.53 11.72
C SER A 3 -0.22 15.22 12.75
N ASN A 4 0.56 14.16 12.57
CA ASN A 4 1.55 13.66 13.51
C ASN A 4 2.94 13.56 12.88
N THR A 5 3.99 13.66 13.71
CA THR A 5 5.38 13.44 13.27
C THR A 5 5.66 11.95 13.00
N LEU A 6 6.72 11.65 12.23
CA LEU A 6 7.21 10.28 12.02
C LEU A 6 7.44 9.54 13.35
N GLU A 7 8.03 10.22 14.33
CA GLU A 7 8.28 9.65 15.66
C GLU A 7 6.99 9.32 16.41
N GLN A 8 6.00 10.23 16.38
CA GLN A 8 4.69 9.98 17.00
C GLN A 8 3.99 8.79 16.37
N MET A 9 4.03 8.66 15.03
CA MET A 9 3.47 7.49 14.34
C MET A 9 4.18 6.20 14.73
N ALA A 10 5.51 6.22 14.79
CA ALA A 10 6.31 5.06 15.22
C ALA A 10 5.99 4.64 16.66
N LEU A 11 5.95 5.59 17.59
CA LEU A 11 5.64 5.32 19.01
C LEU A 11 4.20 4.80 19.19
N ALA A 12 3.25 5.32 18.40
CA ALA A 12 1.88 4.83 18.40
C ALA A 12 1.77 3.40 17.83
N GLY A 13 2.59 3.03 16.84
CA GLY A 13 2.74 1.66 16.36
C GLY A 13 3.33 0.75 17.42
N LYS A 14 4.43 1.20 18.07
CA LYS A 14 5.07 0.47 19.17
C LYS A 14 4.12 0.18 20.33
N SER A 15 3.29 1.15 20.73
CA SER A 15 2.29 0.96 21.79
C SER A 15 1.24 -0.10 21.44
N ARG A 16 1.02 -0.36 20.15
CA ARG A 16 0.17 -1.44 19.62
C ARG A 16 0.92 -2.76 19.41
N ARG A 17 2.18 -2.83 19.88
CA ARG A 17 3.07 -4.00 19.76
C ARG A 17 3.42 -4.35 18.32
N TYR A 18 3.45 -3.36 17.41
CA TYR A 18 3.99 -3.55 16.07
C TYR A 18 5.51 -3.58 16.12
N SER A 19 6.12 -4.52 15.40
CA SER A 19 7.57 -4.61 15.25
C SER A 19 8.10 -3.67 14.16
N TYR A 20 7.25 -3.30 13.23
CA TYR A 20 7.53 -2.33 12.16
C TYR A 20 6.25 -1.61 11.72
N ILE A 21 6.43 -0.45 11.11
CA ILE A 21 5.38 0.36 10.49
C ILE A 21 5.94 0.98 9.21
N GLY A 22 5.16 1.00 8.15
CA GLY A 22 5.52 1.72 6.91
C GLY A 22 4.91 3.11 6.87
N ILE A 23 5.67 4.07 6.36
CA ILE A 23 5.19 5.42 6.10
C ILE A 23 5.17 5.63 4.60
N SER A 24 3.98 5.90 4.05
CA SER A 24 3.70 5.96 2.60
C SER A 24 2.99 7.27 2.27
N ASP A 25 3.76 8.34 2.09
CA ASP A 25 3.19 9.61 1.60
C ASP A 25 2.97 9.54 0.09
N HIS A 26 2.00 10.32 -0.40
CA HIS A 26 1.64 10.37 -1.81
C HIS A 26 2.74 10.95 -2.70
N SER A 27 2.80 10.46 -3.94
CA SER A 27 3.65 10.96 -5.01
C SER A 27 3.13 12.30 -5.61
N PRO A 28 3.95 13.02 -6.42
CA PRO A 28 3.69 14.42 -6.79
C PRO A 28 2.39 14.68 -7.54
N SER A 29 1.89 13.71 -8.31
CA SER A 29 0.68 13.92 -9.13
C SER A 29 -0.57 14.13 -8.29
N LEU A 30 -0.62 13.65 -7.05
CA LEU A 30 -1.73 13.88 -6.14
C LEU A 30 -1.59 15.22 -5.38
N LYS A 31 -1.79 16.32 -6.10
CA LYS A 31 -1.63 17.69 -5.58
C LYS A 31 -2.52 17.99 -4.37
N ILE A 32 -3.75 17.47 -4.35
CA ILE A 32 -4.70 17.70 -3.26
C ILE A 32 -4.21 17.12 -1.92
N ALA A 33 -3.43 16.06 -1.96
CA ALA A 33 -2.79 15.46 -0.78
C ALA A 33 -1.40 16.05 -0.50
N ASN A 34 -0.97 17.08 -1.23
CA ASN A 34 0.36 17.69 -1.13
C ASN A 34 1.49 16.67 -1.34
N GLY A 35 1.34 15.81 -2.38
CA GLY A 35 2.27 14.75 -2.72
C GLY A 35 3.73 15.21 -2.75
N LEU A 36 4.64 14.34 -2.38
CA LEU A 36 6.05 14.67 -2.18
C LEU A 36 6.79 14.75 -3.52
N SER A 37 7.53 15.83 -3.76
CA SER A 37 8.54 15.83 -4.83
C SER A 37 9.66 14.82 -4.51
N VAL A 38 10.44 14.44 -5.50
CA VAL A 38 11.63 13.56 -5.33
C VAL A 38 12.54 14.09 -4.21
N GLU A 39 12.77 15.41 -4.17
CA GLU A 39 13.60 16.04 -3.15
C GLU A 39 12.99 15.90 -1.76
N ARG A 40 11.67 16.13 -1.62
CA ARG A 40 10.96 15.99 -0.34
C ARG A 40 10.95 14.54 0.13
N LEU A 41 10.76 13.58 -0.78
CA LEU A 41 10.81 12.16 -0.47
C LEU A 41 12.22 11.75 0.01
N ARG A 42 13.29 12.19 -0.65
CA ARG A 42 14.66 11.97 -0.17
C ARG A 42 14.93 12.56 1.21
N LYS A 43 14.35 13.73 1.50
CA LYS A 43 14.44 14.32 2.84
C LYS A 43 13.74 13.44 3.88
N GLN A 44 12.59 12.90 3.55
CA GLN A 44 11.85 11.96 4.42
C GLN A 44 12.61 10.65 4.62
N ILE A 45 13.18 10.06 3.57
CA ILE A 45 14.01 8.85 3.65
C ILE A 45 15.14 9.06 4.67
N ARG A 46 15.89 10.16 4.55
CA ARG A 46 16.96 10.50 5.51
C ARG A 46 16.45 10.74 6.95
N ALA A 47 15.25 11.31 7.08
CA ALA A 47 14.63 11.51 8.39
C ALA A 47 14.23 10.17 9.04
N ILE A 48 13.70 9.24 8.24
CA ILE A 48 13.37 7.87 8.70
C ILE A 48 14.65 7.12 9.11
N ASP A 49 15.73 7.20 8.32
CA ASP A 49 16.99 6.56 8.66
C ASP A 49 17.53 7.07 10.01
N LYS A 50 17.58 8.40 10.21
CA LYS A 50 17.99 9.01 11.49
C LYS A 50 17.07 8.65 12.66
N LEU A 51 15.76 8.52 12.41
CA LEU A 51 14.80 8.11 13.42
C LEU A 51 15.04 6.66 13.83
N ASN A 52 15.27 5.76 12.87
CA ASN A 52 15.55 4.36 13.11
C ASN A 52 16.83 4.10 13.92
N GLU A 53 17.82 5.01 13.87
CA GLU A 53 19.02 4.95 14.73
C GLU A 53 18.69 5.13 16.22
N LYS A 54 17.61 5.84 16.52
CA LYS A 54 17.16 6.18 17.89
C LYS A 54 16.07 5.26 18.43
N LEU A 55 15.31 4.63 17.52
CA LEU A 55 14.19 3.77 17.90
C LEU A 55 14.67 2.39 18.37
N SER A 56 14.01 1.88 19.40
CA SER A 56 14.17 0.49 19.85
C SER A 56 12.83 -0.22 19.89
N GLY A 57 12.81 -1.48 19.45
CA GLY A 57 11.62 -2.35 19.48
C GLY A 57 10.56 -2.05 18.42
N ILE A 58 10.84 -1.12 17.49
CA ILE A 58 10.06 -0.89 16.28
C ILE A 58 10.96 -0.34 15.18
N ARG A 59 10.70 -0.69 13.93
CA ARG A 59 11.36 -0.17 12.73
C ARG A 59 10.36 0.61 11.88
N VAL A 60 10.73 1.79 11.41
CA VAL A 60 9.98 2.54 10.39
C VAL A 60 10.50 2.16 9.02
N LEU A 61 9.63 1.68 8.14
CA LEU A 61 9.96 1.34 6.75
C LEU A 61 9.76 2.56 5.85
N LYS A 62 10.69 2.76 4.94
CA LYS A 62 10.66 3.81 3.92
C LYS A 62 9.75 3.35 2.79
N SER A 63 8.66 4.05 2.58
CA SER A 63 7.70 3.72 1.51
C SER A 63 7.11 4.99 0.90
N ALA A 64 6.41 4.82 -0.20
CA ALA A 64 5.59 5.87 -0.81
C ALA A 64 4.31 5.26 -1.36
N GLU A 65 3.23 6.02 -1.32
CA GLU A 65 2.04 5.72 -2.12
C GLU A 65 2.21 6.40 -3.48
N VAL A 66 2.56 5.56 -4.47
CA VAL A 66 2.94 6.00 -5.81
C VAL A 66 1.73 5.94 -6.73
N ASP A 67 1.37 7.07 -7.34
CA ASP A 67 0.31 7.08 -8.33
C ASP A 67 0.69 6.24 -9.56
N ILE A 68 -0.26 5.42 -10.02
CA ILE A 68 -0.22 4.79 -11.32
C ILE A 68 -0.77 5.82 -12.32
N LEU A 69 0.07 6.33 -13.21
CA LEU A 69 -0.31 7.33 -14.22
C LEU A 69 -1.22 6.73 -15.29
N ALA A 70 -1.81 7.56 -16.14
CA ALA A 70 -2.80 7.11 -17.13
C ALA A 70 -2.27 6.09 -18.15
N ASP A 71 -0.97 6.13 -18.43
CA ASP A 71 -0.27 5.20 -19.31
C ASP A 71 0.26 3.94 -18.61
N GLY A 72 0.11 3.86 -17.27
CA GLY A 72 0.61 2.79 -16.44
C GLY A 72 2.01 3.04 -15.87
N ALA A 73 2.66 4.17 -16.15
CA ALA A 73 3.92 4.52 -15.50
C ALA A 73 3.71 4.83 -14.01
N LEU A 74 4.73 4.61 -13.20
CA LEU A 74 4.76 5.04 -11.80
C LEU A 74 5.18 6.51 -11.70
N ASP A 75 4.54 7.27 -10.82
CA ASP A 75 4.74 8.72 -10.65
C ASP A 75 6.05 9.10 -9.92
N TYR A 76 7.03 8.22 -9.97
CA TYR A 76 8.41 8.47 -9.56
C TYR A 76 9.38 7.75 -10.49
N PRO A 77 10.55 8.34 -10.78
CA PRO A 77 11.59 7.64 -11.53
C PRO A 77 12.20 6.50 -10.70
N ASP A 78 12.70 5.47 -11.37
CA ASP A 78 13.28 4.27 -10.73
C ASP A 78 14.44 4.59 -9.77
N GLU A 79 15.16 5.70 -10.00
CA GLU A 79 16.27 6.13 -9.16
C GLU A 79 15.83 6.44 -7.72
N ILE A 80 14.61 6.98 -7.53
CA ILE A 80 14.09 7.23 -6.19
C ILE A 80 13.34 6.02 -5.64
N LEU A 81 12.65 5.26 -6.49
CA LEU A 81 11.92 4.08 -6.06
C LEU A 81 12.83 3.03 -5.43
N ARG A 82 14.06 2.87 -5.95
CA ARG A 82 15.07 1.95 -5.38
C ARG A 82 15.61 2.36 -4.02
N GLU A 83 15.40 3.62 -3.57
CA GLU A 83 15.79 4.09 -2.24
C GLU A 83 14.76 3.69 -1.16
N LEU A 84 13.59 3.17 -1.58
CA LEU A 84 12.50 2.73 -0.70
C LEU A 84 12.65 1.26 -0.30
N ASP A 85 12.10 0.92 0.86
CA ASP A 85 11.96 -0.48 1.29
C ASP A 85 10.85 -1.19 0.51
N TYR A 86 9.79 -0.46 0.14
CA TYR A 86 8.69 -0.95 -0.71
C TYR A 86 7.82 0.21 -1.22
N THR A 87 6.92 -0.08 -2.15
CA THR A 87 5.92 0.86 -2.68
C THR A 87 4.51 0.34 -2.51
N VAL A 88 3.56 1.26 -2.30
CA VAL A 88 2.13 1.03 -2.48
C VAL A 88 1.72 1.80 -3.73
N CYS A 89 1.27 1.12 -4.77
CA CYS A 89 0.94 1.75 -6.04
C CYS A 89 -0.58 1.84 -6.20
N SER A 90 -1.09 3.05 -6.40
CA SER A 90 -2.53 3.34 -6.33
C SER A 90 -3.02 4.19 -7.50
N ILE A 91 -4.32 4.10 -7.79
CA ILE A 91 -4.98 4.94 -8.78
C ILE A 91 -5.77 6.04 -8.08
N HIS A 92 -5.45 7.32 -8.37
CA HIS A 92 -6.16 8.48 -7.83
C HIS A 92 -6.74 9.40 -8.92
N SER A 93 -6.64 9.01 -10.19
CA SER A 93 -7.12 9.80 -11.32
C SER A 93 -7.72 8.93 -12.41
N ARG A 94 -8.47 9.59 -13.34
CA ARG A 94 -9.01 8.89 -14.52
C ARG A 94 -9.93 7.70 -14.18
N PHE A 95 -10.74 7.80 -13.14
CA PHE A 95 -11.66 6.74 -12.70
C PHE A 95 -12.71 6.35 -13.74
N ALA A 96 -12.97 7.20 -14.74
CA ALA A 96 -13.93 6.96 -15.83
C ALA A 96 -13.34 6.17 -17.02
N MET A 97 -12.10 5.69 -16.95
CA MET A 97 -11.57 4.76 -17.95
C MET A 97 -12.42 3.49 -17.98
N ASN A 98 -12.63 2.92 -19.18
CA ASN A 98 -13.35 1.66 -19.29
C ASN A 98 -12.57 0.49 -18.67
N LYS A 99 -13.25 -0.64 -18.46
CA LYS A 99 -12.69 -1.83 -17.81
C LYS A 99 -11.35 -2.26 -18.41
N GLU A 100 -11.25 -2.35 -19.73
CA GLU A 100 -10.05 -2.80 -20.41
C GLU A 100 -8.89 -1.80 -20.22
N GLN A 101 -9.13 -0.52 -20.43
CA GLN A 101 -8.13 0.52 -20.26
C GLN A 101 -7.59 0.58 -18.83
N GLN A 102 -8.48 0.45 -17.83
CA GLN A 102 -8.08 0.50 -16.44
C GLN A 102 -7.30 -0.75 -16.03
N THR A 103 -7.70 -1.92 -16.55
CA THR A 103 -6.97 -3.17 -16.35
C THR A 103 -5.56 -3.08 -16.94
N GLU A 104 -5.43 -2.72 -18.22
CA GLU A 104 -4.13 -2.58 -18.88
C GLU A 104 -3.21 -1.58 -18.20
N ARG A 105 -3.76 -0.49 -17.68
CA ARG A 105 -3.01 0.51 -16.89
C ARG A 105 -2.36 -0.12 -15.66
N ILE A 106 -3.09 -0.96 -14.92
CA ILE A 106 -2.58 -1.65 -13.73
C ILE A 106 -1.53 -2.70 -14.12
N LEU A 107 -1.78 -3.48 -15.17
CA LEU A 107 -0.86 -4.53 -15.62
C LEU A 107 0.50 -3.91 -16.00
N ARG A 108 0.51 -2.84 -16.81
CA ARG A 108 1.74 -2.12 -17.18
C ARG A 108 2.49 -1.58 -15.95
N ALA A 109 1.76 -1.07 -14.95
CA ALA A 109 2.42 -0.61 -13.73
C ALA A 109 3.09 -1.76 -12.97
N MET A 110 2.45 -2.94 -12.91
CA MET A 110 2.99 -4.14 -12.27
C MET A 110 4.24 -4.70 -12.96
N ASP A 111 4.47 -4.38 -14.23
CA ASP A 111 5.69 -4.74 -14.95
C ASP A 111 6.92 -3.99 -14.42
N ASN A 112 6.72 -2.87 -13.72
CA ASN A 112 7.83 -2.18 -13.06
C ASN A 112 8.30 -2.97 -11.84
N ARG A 113 9.61 -3.27 -11.79
CA ARG A 113 10.23 -4.03 -10.70
C ARG A 113 10.06 -3.39 -9.30
N HIS A 114 9.75 -2.11 -9.22
CA HIS A 114 9.53 -1.38 -7.98
C HIS A 114 8.06 -1.34 -7.55
N PHE A 115 7.18 -2.02 -8.28
CA PHE A 115 5.79 -2.17 -7.89
C PHE A 115 5.65 -3.31 -6.87
N ASN A 116 5.43 -3.02 -5.60
CA ASN A 116 5.28 -4.07 -4.58
C ASN A 116 3.82 -4.38 -4.27
N ILE A 117 3.02 -3.39 -3.88
CA ILE A 117 1.65 -3.59 -3.40
C ILE A 117 0.69 -2.77 -4.25
N LEU A 118 -0.38 -3.38 -4.74
CA LEU A 118 -1.52 -2.65 -5.32
C LEU A 118 -2.40 -2.12 -4.18
N GLY A 119 -2.38 -0.80 -3.98
CA GLY A 119 -3.16 -0.11 -2.96
C GLY A 119 -4.62 0.04 -3.37
N HIS A 120 -5.56 -0.11 -2.43
CA HIS A 120 -7.03 0.00 -2.60
C HIS A 120 -7.50 -0.26 -4.04
N ALA A 121 -7.27 -1.48 -4.49
CA ALA A 121 -7.27 -1.93 -5.88
C ALA A 121 -8.51 -1.61 -6.71
N THR A 122 -9.67 -1.32 -6.10
CA THR A 122 -10.89 -0.92 -6.82
C THR A 122 -11.18 0.56 -6.71
N GLY A 123 -10.47 1.28 -5.84
CA GLY A 123 -10.67 2.71 -5.61
C GLY A 123 -12.06 3.07 -5.06
N ARG A 124 -12.80 2.10 -4.54
CA ARG A 124 -14.13 2.34 -3.99
C ARG A 124 -14.09 3.21 -2.74
N LEU A 125 -15.15 3.98 -2.55
CA LEU A 125 -15.47 4.66 -1.29
C LEU A 125 -16.90 4.26 -0.89
N LEU A 126 -17.03 3.52 0.19
CA LEU A 126 -18.31 3.01 0.65
C LEU A 126 -19.31 4.15 0.88
N LEU A 127 -20.54 3.97 0.40
CA LEU A 127 -21.62 4.96 0.45
C LEU A 127 -21.35 6.29 -0.31
N LYS A 128 -20.19 6.43 -0.96
CA LYS A 128 -19.81 7.69 -1.66
C LYS A 128 -19.54 7.50 -3.15
N ARG A 129 -18.80 6.43 -3.51
CA ARG A 129 -18.37 6.17 -4.89
C ARG A 129 -18.18 4.69 -5.11
N PRO A 130 -18.76 4.08 -6.15
CA PRO A 130 -18.42 2.73 -6.56
C PRO A 130 -16.94 2.63 -6.95
N GLY A 131 -16.39 1.44 -6.93
CA GLY A 131 -15.08 1.17 -7.51
C GLY A 131 -15.09 1.38 -9.03
N TYR A 132 -13.92 1.68 -9.59
CA TYR A 132 -13.75 1.64 -11.04
C TYR A 132 -13.77 0.18 -11.54
N GLU A 133 -14.18 0.00 -12.79
CA GLU A 133 -14.26 -1.33 -13.38
C GLU A 133 -12.87 -1.83 -13.78
N ILE A 134 -12.50 -3.03 -13.33
CA ILE A 134 -11.31 -3.78 -13.74
C ILE A 134 -11.62 -5.26 -13.93
N ASP A 135 -10.81 -5.94 -14.70
CA ASP A 135 -10.76 -7.40 -14.70
C ASP A 135 -9.88 -7.88 -13.54
N ILE A 136 -10.49 -8.04 -12.38
CA ILE A 136 -9.77 -8.39 -11.15
C ILE A 136 -9.02 -9.72 -11.26
N GLU A 137 -9.58 -10.71 -11.95
CA GLU A 137 -8.93 -12.01 -12.12
C GLU A 137 -7.68 -11.90 -13.00
N ARG A 138 -7.74 -11.09 -14.05
CA ARG A 138 -6.59 -10.81 -14.91
C ARG A 138 -5.50 -10.05 -14.14
N VAL A 139 -5.87 -9.09 -13.31
CA VAL A 139 -4.94 -8.36 -12.43
C VAL A 139 -4.30 -9.31 -11.42
N ILE A 140 -5.07 -10.23 -10.82
CA ILE A 140 -4.55 -11.23 -9.88
C ILE A 140 -3.54 -12.16 -10.56
N ARG A 141 -3.85 -12.68 -11.76
CA ARG A 141 -2.91 -13.54 -12.51
C ARG A 141 -1.59 -12.81 -12.78
N HIS A 142 -1.67 -11.60 -13.30
CA HIS A 142 -0.50 -10.81 -13.61
C HIS A 142 0.33 -10.44 -12.37
N ALA A 143 -0.34 -10.10 -11.27
CA ALA A 143 0.31 -9.86 -9.98
C ALA A 143 1.08 -11.11 -9.48
N LYS A 144 0.50 -12.29 -9.66
CA LYS A 144 1.16 -13.56 -9.33
C LYS A 144 2.43 -13.79 -10.13
N GLU A 145 2.38 -13.54 -11.42
CA GLU A 145 3.52 -13.70 -12.35
C GLU A 145 4.64 -12.73 -12.03
N ASN A 146 4.30 -11.50 -11.65
CA ASN A 146 5.24 -10.43 -11.33
C ASN A 146 5.59 -10.34 -9.83
N GLY A 147 5.10 -11.24 -8.97
CA GLY A 147 5.37 -11.22 -7.53
C GLY A 147 4.87 -9.96 -6.83
N CYS A 148 3.77 -9.37 -7.30
CA CYS A 148 3.10 -8.23 -6.69
C CYS A 148 2.10 -8.70 -5.63
N PHE A 149 1.83 -7.83 -4.66
CA PHE A 149 0.92 -8.07 -3.55
C PHE A 149 -0.29 -7.15 -3.64
N PHE A 150 -1.31 -7.44 -2.83
CA PHE A 150 -2.51 -6.61 -2.73
C PHE A 150 -2.62 -5.98 -1.35
N GLU A 151 -3.19 -4.79 -1.31
CA GLU A 151 -3.62 -4.16 -0.08
C GLU A 151 -5.05 -4.60 0.29
N LEU A 152 -5.29 -4.82 1.58
CA LEU A 152 -6.59 -4.71 2.20
C LEU A 152 -6.58 -3.43 3.04
N ASN A 153 -7.10 -2.35 2.49
CA ASN A 153 -7.20 -1.06 3.13
C ASN A 153 -8.26 -1.10 4.24
N SER A 154 -7.86 -0.81 5.47
CA SER A 154 -8.68 -0.93 6.67
C SER A 154 -9.54 0.30 6.94
N SER A 155 -9.40 1.38 6.15
CA SER A 155 -10.25 2.55 6.32
C SER A 155 -11.73 2.14 6.23
N PRO A 156 -12.58 2.51 7.22
CA PRO A 156 -14.00 2.19 7.19
C PRO A 156 -14.73 2.71 5.95
N ASP A 157 -14.22 3.79 5.36
CA ASP A 157 -14.75 4.37 4.12
C ASP A 157 -14.38 3.54 2.88
N ARG A 158 -13.41 2.62 2.96
CA ARG A 158 -12.91 1.84 1.83
C ARG A 158 -13.18 0.35 1.97
N LEU A 159 -12.54 -0.31 2.95
CA LEU A 159 -12.45 -1.77 3.10
C LEU A 159 -12.13 -2.45 1.75
N ASP A 160 -11.13 -1.92 1.07
CA ASP A 160 -10.73 -2.27 -0.30
C ASP A 160 -9.33 -2.98 -0.28
N VAL A 161 -9.23 -4.18 -0.72
CA VAL A 161 -10.18 -5.00 -1.50
C VAL A 161 -11.35 -5.54 -0.67
N SER A 162 -12.46 -5.85 -1.35
CA SER A 162 -13.60 -6.52 -0.72
C SER A 162 -13.22 -7.92 -0.18
N ALA A 163 -14.03 -8.48 0.73
CA ALA A 163 -13.79 -9.84 1.22
C ALA A 163 -13.82 -10.89 0.09
N GLU A 164 -14.63 -10.66 -0.92
CA GLU A 164 -14.72 -11.54 -2.12
C GLU A 164 -13.43 -11.48 -2.92
N ASN A 165 -12.95 -10.28 -3.25
CA ASN A 165 -11.70 -10.10 -3.99
C ASN A 165 -10.48 -10.56 -3.16
N ALA A 166 -10.46 -10.30 -1.84
CA ALA A 166 -9.40 -10.80 -0.97
C ALA A 166 -9.33 -12.33 -0.94
N ARG A 167 -10.47 -13.00 -1.06
CA ARG A 167 -10.52 -14.48 -1.20
C ARG A 167 -9.90 -14.94 -2.50
N LEU A 168 -10.22 -14.27 -3.62
CA LEU A 168 -9.62 -14.59 -4.92
C LEU A 168 -8.09 -14.40 -4.90
N VAL A 169 -7.61 -13.32 -4.30
CA VAL A 169 -6.17 -13.04 -4.13
C VAL A 169 -5.49 -14.13 -3.30
N ARG A 170 -6.08 -14.51 -2.16
CA ARG A 170 -5.60 -15.61 -1.31
C ARG A 170 -5.56 -16.94 -2.08
N ASP A 171 -6.64 -17.28 -2.77
CA ASP A 171 -6.78 -18.56 -3.48
C ASP A 171 -5.77 -18.67 -4.65
N ALA A 172 -5.34 -17.52 -5.19
CA ALA A 172 -4.21 -17.45 -6.12
C ALA A 172 -2.84 -17.61 -5.42
N GLY A 173 -2.79 -17.67 -4.09
CA GLY A 173 -1.56 -17.80 -3.31
C GLY A 173 -0.75 -16.49 -3.23
N ILE A 174 -1.40 -15.34 -3.34
CA ILE A 174 -0.79 -14.02 -3.19
C ILE A 174 -1.02 -13.53 -1.77
N LEU A 175 0.04 -13.00 -1.14
CA LEU A 175 -0.07 -12.41 0.19
C LEU A 175 -0.76 -11.04 0.14
N ILE A 176 -1.46 -10.71 1.22
CA ILE A 176 -2.22 -9.46 1.36
C ILE A 176 -1.61 -8.62 2.49
N SER A 177 -1.33 -7.34 2.22
CA SER A 177 -0.99 -6.35 3.22
C SER A 177 -2.26 -5.74 3.81
N ILE A 178 -2.43 -5.79 5.12
CA ILE A 178 -3.52 -5.08 5.80
C ILE A 178 -2.97 -3.72 6.22
N SER A 179 -3.46 -2.63 5.61
CA SER A 179 -2.97 -1.27 5.83
C SER A 179 -4.09 -0.39 6.39
N THR A 180 -3.74 0.56 7.24
CA THR A 180 -4.73 1.46 7.85
C THR A 180 -5.02 2.70 7.03
N ASP A 181 -4.12 3.09 6.12
CA ASP A 181 -4.19 4.36 5.39
C ASP A 181 -4.37 5.55 6.36
N SER A 182 -3.67 5.47 7.51
CA SER A 182 -3.81 6.39 8.62
C SER A 182 -3.08 7.70 8.39
N HIS A 183 -3.76 8.82 8.59
CA HIS A 183 -3.23 10.17 8.54
C HIS A 183 -2.96 10.76 9.93
N SER A 184 -3.27 9.98 10.98
CA SER A 184 -3.02 10.32 12.38
C SER A 184 -2.78 9.08 13.24
N THR A 185 -2.19 9.28 14.42
CA THR A 185 -1.99 8.19 15.40
C THR A 185 -3.30 7.58 15.89
N GLY A 186 -4.37 8.37 15.91
CA GLY A 186 -5.70 7.92 16.31
C GLY A 186 -6.32 6.94 15.31
N GLU A 187 -6.06 7.14 14.02
CA GLU A 187 -6.63 6.30 12.96
C GLU A 187 -5.99 4.90 12.88
N LEU A 188 -4.85 4.66 13.52
CA LEU A 188 -4.28 3.30 13.61
C LEU A 188 -5.23 2.26 14.22
N VAL A 189 -6.27 2.71 14.92
CA VAL A 189 -7.34 1.84 15.44
C VAL A 189 -8.15 1.15 14.33
N THR A 190 -8.21 1.74 13.14
CA THR A 190 -8.94 1.19 11.98
C THR A 190 -8.38 -0.15 11.50
N MET A 191 -7.16 -0.53 11.90
CA MET A 191 -6.63 -1.88 11.69
C MET A 191 -7.65 -2.97 12.07
N ARG A 192 -8.47 -2.71 13.09
CA ARG A 192 -9.55 -3.63 13.52
C ARG A 192 -10.52 -3.94 12.38
N CYS A 193 -10.93 -2.92 11.62
CA CYS A 193 -11.86 -3.10 10.49
C CYS A 193 -11.23 -3.98 9.39
N GLY A 194 -9.95 -3.78 9.09
CA GLY A 194 -9.20 -4.62 8.15
C GLY A 194 -9.10 -6.07 8.61
N LEU A 195 -8.84 -6.30 9.90
CA LEU A 195 -8.81 -7.66 10.47
C LEU A 195 -10.16 -8.36 10.39
N GLU A 196 -11.26 -7.64 10.62
CA GLU A 196 -12.61 -8.20 10.46
C GLU A 196 -12.93 -8.53 9.00
N GLN A 197 -12.51 -7.67 8.07
CA GLN A 197 -12.63 -7.93 6.64
C GLN A 197 -11.78 -9.14 6.21
N ALA A 198 -10.56 -9.26 6.71
CA ALA A 198 -9.68 -10.40 6.47
C ALA A 198 -10.30 -11.72 6.97
N ARG A 199 -10.92 -11.71 8.15
CA ARG A 199 -11.66 -12.87 8.67
C ARG A 199 -12.83 -13.25 7.78
N ARG A 200 -13.61 -12.28 7.28
CA ARG A 200 -14.71 -12.54 6.32
C ARG A 200 -14.21 -13.15 5.01
N ALA A 201 -13.00 -12.76 4.57
CA ALA A 201 -12.34 -13.34 3.43
C ALA A 201 -11.74 -14.73 3.71
N GLY A 202 -11.71 -15.18 4.96
CA GLY A 202 -11.07 -16.42 5.38
C GLY A 202 -9.55 -16.37 5.29
N LEU A 203 -8.94 -15.17 5.43
CA LEU A 203 -7.49 -15.05 5.49
C LEU A 203 -6.99 -15.58 6.83
N ASP A 204 -6.01 -16.44 6.77
CA ASP A 204 -5.23 -16.87 7.92
C ASP A 204 -3.90 -16.10 8.01
N LYS A 205 -3.10 -16.42 9.03
CA LYS A 205 -1.79 -15.79 9.23
C LYS A 205 -0.85 -15.99 8.03
N ALA A 206 -0.94 -17.11 7.33
CA ALA A 206 -0.04 -17.43 6.22
C ALA A 206 -0.36 -16.60 4.96
N ALA A 207 -1.57 -16.06 4.85
CA ALA A 207 -1.98 -15.22 3.72
C ALA A 207 -1.71 -13.72 3.92
N VAL A 208 -1.14 -13.29 5.09
CA VAL A 208 -1.02 -11.88 5.44
C VAL A 208 0.45 -11.47 5.58
N LEU A 209 0.88 -10.47 4.79
CA LEU A 209 2.24 -9.92 4.80
C LEU A 209 2.65 -9.39 6.18
N ASN A 210 1.74 -8.70 6.89
CA ASN A 210 2.00 -8.09 8.19
C ASN A 210 2.37 -9.08 9.31
N THR A 211 2.18 -10.37 9.08
CA THR A 211 2.54 -11.41 10.05
C THR A 211 3.96 -11.92 9.92
N LEU A 212 4.65 -11.53 8.86
CA LEU A 212 6.03 -11.92 8.59
C LEU A 212 6.99 -11.15 9.50
N ARG A 213 8.13 -11.78 9.81
CA ARG A 213 9.24 -11.07 10.42
C ARG A 213 9.84 -10.07 9.44
N LEU A 214 10.36 -8.96 9.94
CA LEU A 214 10.88 -7.87 9.11
C LEU A 214 11.85 -8.35 8.01
N ALA A 215 12.79 -9.22 8.33
CA ALA A 215 13.77 -9.72 7.36
C ALA A 215 13.11 -10.54 6.23
N GLU A 216 12.07 -11.30 6.55
CA GLU A 216 11.30 -12.08 5.56
C GLU A 216 10.49 -11.16 4.65
N LEU A 217 9.84 -10.14 5.23
CA LEU A 217 9.09 -9.14 4.49
C LEU A 217 9.97 -8.37 3.51
N LEU A 218 11.11 -7.84 3.98
CA LEU A 218 12.04 -7.08 3.13
C LEU A 218 12.62 -7.93 1.99
N LYS A 219 12.86 -9.23 2.24
CA LYS A 219 13.29 -10.16 1.19
C LYS A 219 12.24 -10.34 0.09
N LEU A 220 10.94 -10.33 0.44
CA LEU A 220 9.86 -10.41 -0.56
C LEU A 220 9.74 -9.14 -1.39
N PHE A 221 10.04 -7.97 -0.83
CA PHE A 221 9.99 -6.70 -1.54
C PHE A 221 11.23 -6.44 -2.42
N ALA A 222 12.35 -7.07 -2.14
CA ALA A 222 13.58 -6.98 -2.94
C ALA A 222 13.48 -7.88 -4.19
N ARG A 223 12.80 -7.36 -5.24
CA ARG A 223 12.62 -8.04 -6.54
C ARG A 223 13.72 -7.67 -7.53
#